data_40098a6f8ce8a6c9953cdf1892878a27
#
_entry.id   40098a6f8ce8a6c9953cdf1892878a27
#
_cell.length_a   1.000
_cell.length_b   1.000
_cell.length_c   1.000
_cell.angle_alpha   90.00
_cell.angle_beta   90.00
_cell.angle_gamma   90.00
#
_symmetry.space_group_name_H-M   'P 1'
#
loop_
_entity.id
_entity.type
_entity.pdbx_description
1 polymer ?
#
loop_
_entity_poly.entity_id
_entity_poly.type
_entity_poly.pdbx_seq_one_letter_code
_entity_poly.pdbx_strand_id
1 'polypeptide(L)'
;MAQIISLDSLKEPIGVEAMHARLAAGGCASSSCGSSDGPADMDPAVWAKVKDHPCYSEEAHHYFARMHVAVAPACNIQCNYCNRKYDCSNESRPGVVSEKLRPEQAVRKVITVANEVPQLSVLGIAGPGDACYDWNKTKATFEAVTQQIPDIKLCLSTNGLALPDHVDEIAAMAIDHVTITINMVDPEIGAKIYPWIFHGHQRWTGVEASRILHERQMLGLDMLVARGILVKVNSVMIPGINDQHLAEVNRVVKAKGAFLHNIMPLISDPAHGTHFGLTGQRGPTAMELKALQDQVSGGTKLMRHCRQCRADAVGLLGEDRGQEFNMDKLPEDVAYDPSKRAAYRAVVADVRGEHVAQKAQAAETLATAGSDEKILVAVATKGGGRINQHFGHATEFQIYEVSPAGITLAGHRKVEQYCQGGWGEDATLDSVLAALAGVTAVLCAKIGDCPKDSLAAAGIVASHDYAYEWIEAGIAAWYAAAHPTAVRLTA
;
A
#
# COMPACT_ATOMS: atom_id res chain seq x y z
N MET A 1 3.09 30.04 -17.62
CA MET A 1 2.42 29.23 -18.64
C MET A 1 2.81 27.79 -18.38
N ALA A 2 1.91 26.99 -17.82
CA ALA A 2 2.14 25.57 -17.61
C ALA A 2 2.07 24.88 -18.97
N GLN A 3 3.17 24.28 -19.40
CA GLN A 3 3.16 23.38 -20.57
C GLN A 3 2.35 22.14 -20.22
N ILE A 4 1.19 21.99 -20.86
CA ILE A 4 0.45 20.73 -20.88
C ILE A 4 1.30 19.77 -21.73
N ILE A 5 1.92 18.79 -21.10
CA ILE A 5 2.63 17.72 -21.82
C ILE A 5 1.55 16.81 -22.42
N SER A 6 1.45 16.82 -23.73
CA SER A 6 0.53 15.97 -24.49
C SER A 6 0.92 14.49 -24.33
N LEU A 7 -0.07 13.60 -24.33
CA LEU A 7 0.11 12.14 -24.31
C LEU A 7 0.97 11.60 -25.47
N ASP A 8 1.06 12.35 -26.57
CA ASP A 8 1.90 11.97 -27.72
C ASP A 8 3.40 12.12 -27.47
N SER A 9 3.83 12.92 -26.48
CA SER A 9 5.23 13.02 -26.06
C SER A 9 5.72 11.81 -25.24
N LEU A 10 4.84 10.88 -24.88
CA LEU A 10 5.16 9.63 -24.18
C LEU A 10 5.54 8.48 -25.09
N LYS A 11 5.46 8.66 -26.42
CA LYS A 11 5.75 7.61 -27.41
C LYS A 11 7.22 7.47 -27.75
N GLU A 12 8.08 8.41 -27.35
CA GLU A 12 9.52 8.25 -27.48
C GLU A 12 10.10 7.46 -26.28
N PRO A 13 11.10 6.57 -26.51
CA PRO A 13 11.77 5.91 -25.41
C PRO A 13 12.37 6.96 -24.48
N ILE A 14 11.87 7.04 -23.27
CA ILE A 14 12.37 7.96 -22.26
C ILE A 14 13.81 7.56 -21.97
N GLY A 15 14.78 8.34 -22.46
CA GLY A 15 16.20 8.13 -22.16
C GLY A 15 16.44 8.16 -20.65
N VAL A 16 17.50 7.49 -20.21
CA VAL A 16 17.90 7.44 -18.77
C VAL A 16 17.96 8.85 -18.18
N GLU A 17 18.43 9.86 -18.92
CA GLU A 17 18.47 11.27 -18.49
C GLU A 17 17.09 11.88 -18.25
N ALA A 18 16.09 11.56 -19.09
CA ALA A 18 14.71 12.04 -18.87
C ALA A 18 14.02 11.32 -17.71
N MET A 19 14.40 10.08 -17.42
CA MET A 19 13.98 9.36 -16.22
C MET A 19 14.65 9.92 -14.98
N HIS A 20 15.95 10.23 -15.02
CA HIS A 20 16.64 10.98 -13.95
C HIS A 20 15.99 12.34 -13.70
N ALA A 21 15.66 13.09 -14.76
CA ALA A 21 14.97 14.36 -14.63
C ALA A 21 13.55 14.23 -14.03
N ARG A 22 12.82 13.14 -14.30
CA ARG A 22 11.50 12.87 -13.70
C ARG A 22 11.57 12.40 -12.25
N LEU A 23 12.56 11.60 -11.88
CA LEU A 23 12.82 11.19 -10.50
C LEU A 23 13.46 12.33 -9.70
N ALA A 24 14.30 13.14 -10.35
CA ALA A 24 14.98 14.32 -9.82
C ALA A 24 14.25 15.65 -10.07
N ALA A 25 13.04 15.67 -10.68
CA ALA A 25 12.23 16.88 -10.84
C ALA A 25 11.85 17.51 -9.47
N GLY A 26 12.78 17.41 -8.59
CA GLY A 26 12.84 17.89 -7.25
C GLY A 26 14.24 17.98 -6.66
N GLY A 27 15.31 18.34 -7.41
CA GLY A 27 16.58 18.75 -6.79
C GLY A 27 17.84 18.00 -7.22
N CYS A 28 18.96 18.72 -7.20
CA CYS A 28 20.27 18.47 -7.78
C CYS A 28 20.91 17.12 -7.47
N ALA A 29 21.62 16.61 -8.48
CA ALA A 29 22.44 15.40 -8.43
C ALA A 29 23.78 15.62 -7.74
N SER A 30 24.19 14.70 -6.88
CA SER A 30 25.59 14.40 -6.60
C SER A 30 25.74 12.92 -6.25
N SER A 31 26.71 12.28 -6.86
CA SER A 31 26.96 10.84 -6.85
C SER A 31 27.72 10.39 -5.60
N SER A 32 27.20 9.36 -4.90
CA SER A 32 28.03 8.47 -4.08
C SER A 32 27.42 7.06 -4.03
N CYS A 33 28.27 6.04 -4.16
CA CYS A 33 27.92 4.62 -4.15
C CYS A 33 27.31 4.20 -2.81
N GLY A 34 26.04 3.78 -2.82
CA GLY A 34 25.38 3.16 -1.68
C GLY A 34 25.40 1.63 -1.79
N SER A 35 25.68 0.93 -0.69
CA SER A 35 25.74 -0.51 -0.59
C SER A 35 24.41 -1.17 -0.92
N SER A 36 24.45 -2.28 -1.64
CA SER A 36 23.30 -3.15 -1.98
C SER A 36 22.71 -3.91 -0.79
N ASP A 37 23.29 -3.73 0.38
CA ASP A 37 22.95 -4.47 1.60
C ASP A 37 21.81 -3.74 2.33
N GLY A 38 20.68 -4.43 2.49
CA GLY A 38 19.47 -3.90 3.13
C GLY A 38 19.67 -3.39 4.56
N PRO A 39 18.57 -3.07 5.28
CA PRO A 39 18.62 -2.66 6.67
C PRO A 39 19.45 -3.65 7.51
N ALA A 40 20.31 -3.15 8.41
CA ALA A 40 21.24 -3.95 9.19
C ALA A 40 20.58 -5.03 10.07
N ASP A 41 19.28 -4.87 10.34
CA ASP A 41 18.44 -5.76 11.15
C ASP A 41 17.65 -6.79 10.32
N MET A 42 17.81 -6.80 8.98
CA MET A 42 17.06 -7.70 8.09
C MET A 42 17.98 -8.72 7.42
N ASP A 43 17.54 -9.98 7.40
CA ASP A 43 18.21 -11.05 6.66
C ASP A 43 18.33 -10.67 5.17
N PRO A 44 19.53 -10.78 4.54
CA PRO A 44 19.74 -10.43 3.14
C PRO A 44 18.84 -11.17 2.16
N ALA A 45 18.48 -12.44 2.44
CA ALA A 45 17.58 -13.20 1.58
C ALA A 45 16.14 -12.68 1.68
N VAL A 46 15.71 -12.25 2.86
CA VAL A 46 14.41 -11.59 3.04
C VAL A 46 14.41 -10.23 2.36
N TRP A 47 15.50 -9.45 2.51
CA TRP A 47 15.65 -8.16 1.81
C TRP A 47 15.54 -8.30 0.29
N ALA A 48 16.21 -9.28 -0.30
CA ALA A 48 16.12 -9.54 -1.74
C ALA A 48 14.67 -9.79 -2.21
N LYS A 49 13.84 -10.44 -1.37
CA LYS A 49 12.44 -10.67 -1.65
C LYS A 49 11.60 -9.38 -1.58
N VAL A 50 11.82 -8.52 -0.59
CA VAL A 50 10.95 -7.37 -0.30
C VAL A 50 11.39 -6.04 -0.89
N LYS A 51 12.68 -5.84 -1.18
CA LYS A 51 13.26 -4.54 -1.56
C LYS A 51 12.55 -3.82 -2.72
N ASP A 52 11.96 -4.57 -3.64
CA ASP A 52 11.25 -4.02 -4.81
C ASP A 52 9.75 -4.35 -4.76
N HIS A 53 9.24 -4.79 -3.61
CA HIS A 53 7.83 -5.14 -3.46
C HIS A 53 7.07 -4.03 -2.72
N PRO A 54 6.24 -3.22 -3.41
CA PRO A 54 5.61 -2.04 -2.81
C PRO A 54 4.69 -2.35 -1.62
N CYS A 55 4.11 -3.57 -1.54
CA CYS A 55 3.24 -3.94 -0.42
C CYS A 55 3.99 -4.54 0.78
N TYR A 56 5.29 -4.87 0.65
CA TYR A 56 6.10 -5.47 1.71
C TYR A 56 7.23 -4.55 2.20
N SER A 57 7.56 -3.51 1.44
CA SER A 57 8.54 -2.48 1.80
C SER A 57 7.91 -1.11 1.71
N GLU A 58 7.92 -0.37 2.81
CA GLU A 58 7.46 1.02 2.87
C GLU A 58 8.28 1.92 1.92
N GLU A 59 9.58 1.67 1.82
CA GLU A 59 10.45 2.42 0.91
C GLU A 59 10.15 2.09 -0.56
N ALA A 60 9.95 0.82 -0.90
CA ALA A 60 9.69 0.39 -2.28
C ALA A 60 8.41 1.00 -2.87
N HIS A 61 7.40 1.35 -2.03
CA HIS A 61 6.15 1.91 -2.55
C HIS A 61 6.32 3.28 -3.22
N HIS A 62 7.42 3.98 -2.96
CA HIS A 62 7.73 5.26 -3.61
C HIS A 62 8.23 5.10 -5.06
N TYR A 63 8.75 3.93 -5.40
CA TYR A 63 9.44 3.68 -6.67
C TYR A 63 8.77 2.61 -7.52
N PHE A 64 8.23 1.57 -6.91
CA PHE A 64 7.75 0.40 -7.62
C PHE A 64 6.23 0.31 -7.69
N ALA A 65 5.77 -0.08 -8.87
CA ALA A 65 4.37 -0.33 -9.16
C ALA A 65 4.02 -1.82 -8.97
N ARG A 66 2.75 -2.05 -8.67
CA ARG A 66 2.12 -3.37 -8.75
C ARG A 66 1.06 -3.35 -9.85
N MET A 67 0.74 -4.53 -10.36
CA MET A 67 -0.52 -4.75 -11.06
C MET A 67 -1.22 -5.96 -10.50
N HIS A 68 -2.54 -5.94 -10.61
CA HIS A 68 -3.37 -7.10 -10.34
C HIS A 68 -4.11 -7.52 -11.61
N VAL A 69 -4.42 -8.82 -11.72
CA VAL A 69 -5.24 -9.36 -12.81
C VAL A 69 -6.40 -10.15 -12.25
N ALA A 70 -7.59 -9.86 -12.76
CA ALA A 70 -8.86 -10.42 -12.30
C ALA A 70 -9.17 -11.76 -13.00
N VAL A 71 -8.41 -12.81 -12.68
CA VAL A 71 -8.53 -14.16 -13.28
C VAL A 71 -9.26 -15.16 -12.41
N ALA A 72 -9.44 -14.90 -11.12
CA ALA A 72 -9.99 -15.81 -10.12
C ALA A 72 -11.38 -15.38 -9.60
N PRO A 73 -12.46 -15.49 -10.38
CA PRO A 73 -13.78 -15.00 -9.98
C PRO A 73 -14.53 -15.90 -8.99
N ALA A 74 -14.13 -17.16 -8.82
CA ALA A 74 -14.79 -18.07 -7.88
C ALA A 74 -14.30 -17.82 -6.44
N CYS A 75 -15.19 -18.04 -5.46
CA CYS A 75 -14.86 -17.92 -4.05
C CYS A 75 -15.67 -18.93 -3.23
N ASN A 76 -15.04 -19.51 -2.22
CA ASN A 76 -15.60 -20.55 -1.35
C ASN A 76 -16.11 -20.04 0.00
N ILE A 77 -16.10 -18.72 0.24
CA ILE A 77 -16.68 -18.10 1.43
C ILE A 77 -17.57 -16.92 1.06
N GLN A 78 -18.44 -16.52 1.99
CA GLN A 78 -19.10 -15.22 1.95
C GLN A 78 -18.70 -14.40 3.16
N CYS A 79 -18.25 -13.18 2.93
CA CYS A 79 -17.98 -12.18 3.96
C CYS A 79 -19.11 -11.16 3.99
N ASN A 80 -19.52 -10.69 5.17
CA ASN A 80 -20.56 -9.67 5.32
C ASN A 80 -20.16 -8.29 4.75
N TYR A 81 -18.87 -8.06 4.54
CA TYR A 81 -18.31 -6.86 3.90
C TYR A 81 -18.06 -7.02 2.40
N CYS A 82 -18.44 -8.14 1.79
CA CYS A 82 -18.21 -8.42 0.38
C CYS A 82 -19.52 -8.60 -0.37
N ASN A 83 -19.59 -8.01 -1.56
CA ASN A 83 -20.62 -8.30 -2.55
C ASN A 83 -19.94 -8.82 -3.81
N ARG A 84 -20.23 -10.06 -4.20
CA ARG A 84 -19.61 -10.74 -5.36
C ARG A 84 -19.87 -10.09 -6.72
N LYS A 85 -20.75 -9.10 -6.77
CA LYS A 85 -20.93 -8.26 -7.95
C LYS A 85 -19.74 -7.33 -8.16
N TYR A 86 -19.00 -7.07 -7.07
CA TYR A 86 -17.84 -6.17 -7.02
C TYR A 86 -16.56 -6.96 -6.68
N ASP A 87 -15.46 -6.24 -6.57
CA ASP A 87 -14.16 -6.80 -6.17
C ASP A 87 -14.19 -7.41 -4.76
N CYS A 88 -13.23 -8.29 -4.51
CA CYS A 88 -12.99 -8.80 -3.17
C CYS A 88 -12.46 -7.70 -2.25
N SER A 89 -13.11 -7.50 -1.12
CA SER A 89 -12.73 -6.47 -0.14
C SER A 89 -11.57 -6.88 0.78
N ASN A 90 -11.01 -8.07 0.60
CA ASN A 90 -9.91 -8.57 1.42
C ASN A 90 -8.57 -7.86 1.14
N GLU A 91 -8.38 -7.38 -0.06
CA GLU A 91 -7.19 -6.58 -0.45
C GLU A 91 -7.56 -5.31 -1.19
N SER A 92 -8.78 -5.22 -1.68
CA SER A 92 -9.25 -4.14 -2.49
C SER A 92 -10.41 -3.40 -1.83
N ARG A 93 -10.58 -2.16 -2.21
CA ARG A 93 -11.82 -1.46 -1.93
C ARG A 93 -12.93 -2.05 -2.81
N PRO A 94 -14.18 -2.12 -2.32
CA PRO A 94 -15.31 -2.50 -3.14
C PRO A 94 -15.38 -1.60 -4.38
N GLY A 95 -15.46 -2.21 -5.55
CA GLY A 95 -15.56 -1.52 -6.81
C GLY A 95 -15.88 -2.52 -7.92
N VAL A 96 -16.30 -2.03 -9.06
CA VAL A 96 -16.54 -2.91 -10.22
C VAL A 96 -15.19 -3.23 -10.85
N VAL A 97 -14.87 -4.52 -10.97
CA VAL A 97 -13.74 -4.98 -11.79
C VAL A 97 -13.96 -4.52 -13.22
N SER A 98 -12.96 -3.89 -13.81
CA SER A 98 -13.05 -3.40 -15.19
C SER A 98 -13.26 -4.57 -16.16
N GLU A 99 -12.52 -5.66 -15.96
CA GLU A 99 -12.53 -6.84 -16.82
C GLU A 99 -12.24 -8.12 -16.04
N LYS A 100 -12.98 -9.19 -16.32
CA LYS A 100 -12.61 -10.56 -15.91
C LYS A 100 -11.84 -11.21 -17.05
N LEU A 101 -10.63 -11.66 -16.77
CA LEU A 101 -9.71 -12.15 -17.78
C LEU A 101 -9.58 -13.68 -17.76
N ARG A 102 -9.39 -14.27 -18.94
CA ARG A 102 -8.84 -15.62 -19.04
C ARG A 102 -7.32 -15.55 -18.88
N PRO A 103 -6.64 -16.64 -18.50
CA PRO A 103 -5.18 -16.64 -18.30
C PRO A 103 -4.41 -16.04 -19.48
N GLU A 104 -4.75 -16.38 -20.72
CA GLU A 104 -4.07 -15.90 -21.93
C GLU A 104 -4.23 -14.37 -22.10
N GLN A 105 -5.42 -13.84 -21.78
CA GLN A 105 -5.69 -12.42 -21.82
C GLN A 105 -4.90 -11.69 -20.71
N ALA A 106 -4.81 -12.29 -19.53
CA ALA A 106 -4.04 -11.74 -18.43
C ALA A 106 -2.54 -11.67 -18.77
N VAL A 107 -1.97 -12.72 -19.38
CA VAL A 107 -0.57 -12.74 -19.83
C VAL A 107 -0.30 -11.60 -20.80
N ARG A 108 -1.13 -11.43 -21.83
CA ARG A 108 -1.00 -10.33 -22.80
C ARG A 108 -1.06 -8.97 -22.11
N LYS A 109 -2.00 -8.78 -21.18
CA LYS A 109 -2.11 -7.54 -20.38
C LYS A 109 -0.85 -7.30 -19.56
N VAL A 110 -0.32 -8.31 -18.87
CA VAL A 110 0.89 -8.20 -18.04
C VAL A 110 2.09 -7.79 -18.87
N ILE A 111 2.30 -8.40 -20.05
CA ILE A 111 3.40 -8.05 -20.94
C ILE A 111 3.28 -6.61 -21.42
N THR A 112 2.10 -6.18 -21.86
CA THR A 112 1.89 -4.81 -22.32
C THR A 112 2.16 -3.80 -21.18
N VAL A 113 1.63 -4.06 -19.98
CA VAL A 113 1.88 -3.20 -18.82
C VAL A 113 3.37 -3.19 -18.44
N ALA A 114 4.06 -4.32 -18.50
CA ALA A 114 5.49 -4.39 -18.19
C ALA A 114 6.34 -3.57 -19.18
N ASN A 115 5.95 -3.50 -20.44
CA ASN A 115 6.61 -2.68 -21.46
C ASN A 115 6.33 -1.17 -21.30
N GLU A 116 5.13 -0.78 -20.83
CA GLU A 116 4.69 0.62 -20.74
C GLU A 116 4.85 1.25 -19.35
N VAL A 117 4.95 0.42 -18.30
CA VAL A 117 5.10 0.85 -16.90
C VAL A 117 6.41 0.31 -16.34
N PRO A 118 7.54 1.00 -16.56
CA PRO A 118 8.86 0.52 -16.15
C PRO A 118 9.01 0.34 -14.64
N GLN A 119 8.15 1.00 -13.85
CA GLN A 119 8.07 0.83 -12.39
C GLN A 119 7.52 -0.53 -11.96
N LEU A 120 6.86 -1.29 -12.85
CA LEU A 120 6.22 -2.55 -12.52
C LEU A 120 7.22 -3.57 -11.96
N SER A 121 7.00 -4.03 -10.74
CA SER A 121 7.83 -5.05 -10.08
C SER A 121 7.05 -6.27 -9.62
N VAL A 122 5.73 -6.14 -9.43
CA VAL A 122 4.88 -7.18 -8.84
C VAL A 122 3.64 -7.43 -9.69
N LEU A 123 3.38 -8.70 -9.96
CA LEU A 123 2.08 -9.21 -10.40
C LEU A 123 1.36 -9.88 -9.23
N GLY A 124 0.16 -9.40 -8.90
CA GLY A 124 -0.72 -9.98 -7.89
C GLY A 124 -1.96 -10.63 -8.49
N ILE A 125 -2.42 -11.71 -7.89
CA ILE A 125 -3.75 -12.29 -8.11
C ILE A 125 -4.48 -12.30 -6.77
N ALA A 126 -5.54 -11.48 -6.68
CA ALA A 126 -6.31 -11.27 -5.46
C ALA A 126 -7.82 -11.54 -5.64
N GLY A 127 -8.25 -11.81 -6.84
CA GLY A 127 -9.68 -12.03 -7.08
C GLY A 127 -10.11 -11.86 -8.54
N PRO A 128 -11.39 -11.46 -8.74
CA PRO A 128 -12.38 -10.87 -7.80
C PRO A 128 -13.03 -11.84 -6.80
N GLY A 129 -12.69 -13.11 -6.82
CA GLY A 129 -13.08 -14.13 -5.84
C GLY A 129 -11.90 -14.50 -4.93
N ASP A 130 -11.41 -15.74 -5.05
CA ASP A 130 -10.29 -16.25 -4.27
C ASP A 130 -9.28 -16.99 -5.14
N ALA A 131 -8.03 -16.58 -5.10
CA ALA A 131 -6.98 -17.09 -5.96
C ALA A 131 -6.64 -18.57 -5.70
N CYS A 132 -6.76 -19.06 -4.47
CA CYS A 132 -6.56 -20.47 -4.15
C CYS A 132 -7.78 -21.34 -4.47
N TYR A 133 -8.98 -20.78 -4.41
CA TYR A 133 -10.17 -21.54 -4.79
C TYR A 133 -10.30 -21.68 -6.32
N ASP A 134 -9.90 -20.67 -7.08
CA ASP A 134 -9.81 -20.72 -8.55
C ASP A 134 -8.38 -21.05 -9.02
N TRP A 135 -7.74 -22.01 -8.34
CA TRP A 135 -6.31 -22.30 -8.44
C TRP A 135 -5.83 -22.59 -9.85
N ASN A 136 -6.58 -23.35 -10.64
CA ASN A 136 -6.19 -23.71 -12.01
C ASN A 136 -5.93 -22.47 -12.88
N LYS A 137 -6.76 -21.43 -12.76
CA LYS A 137 -6.57 -20.18 -13.51
C LYS A 137 -5.42 -19.35 -12.95
N THR A 138 -5.32 -19.28 -11.63
CA THR A 138 -4.22 -18.61 -10.93
C THR A 138 -2.88 -19.21 -11.34
N LYS A 139 -2.74 -20.53 -11.24
CA LYS A 139 -1.54 -21.29 -11.61
C LYS A 139 -1.17 -21.07 -13.08
N ALA A 140 -2.11 -21.31 -14.01
CA ALA A 140 -1.87 -21.14 -15.45
C ALA A 140 -1.40 -19.71 -15.79
N THR A 141 -1.96 -18.69 -15.13
CA THR A 141 -1.55 -17.30 -15.34
C THR A 141 -0.11 -17.07 -14.86
N PHE A 142 0.21 -17.51 -13.64
CA PHE A 142 1.56 -17.32 -13.10
C PHE A 142 2.63 -18.08 -13.87
N GLU A 143 2.39 -19.34 -14.24
CA GLU A 143 3.31 -20.14 -15.04
C GLU A 143 3.62 -19.46 -16.39
N ALA A 144 2.58 -19.02 -17.09
CA ALA A 144 2.77 -18.39 -18.41
C ALA A 144 3.44 -17.01 -18.31
N VAL A 145 3.15 -16.23 -17.27
CA VAL A 145 3.84 -14.94 -17.05
C VAL A 145 5.30 -15.14 -16.69
N THR A 146 5.62 -16.07 -15.79
CA THR A 146 7.00 -16.32 -15.34
C THR A 146 7.91 -16.76 -16.51
N GLN A 147 7.36 -17.52 -17.45
CA GLN A 147 8.11 -17.92 -18.67
C GLN A 147 8.50 -16.72 -19.54
N GLN A 148 7.71 -15.65 -19.56
CA GLN A 148 7.92 -14.49 -20.41
C GLN A 148 8.60 -13.33 -19.70
N ILE A 149 8.30 -13.14 -18.40
CA ILE A 149 8.81 -12.04 -17.57
C ILE A 149 9.43 -12.64 -16.30
N PRO A 150 10.62 -13.26 -16.39
CA PRO A 150 11.21 -14.02 -15.27
C PRO A 150 11.62 -13.15 -14.07
N ASP A 151 11.70 -11.84 -14.24
CA ASP A 151 12.11 -10.87 -13.22
C ASP A 151 10.93 -10.21 -12.47
N ILE A 152 9.67 -10.59 -12.78
CA ILE A 152 8.50 -10.09 -12.06
C ILE A 152 8.28 -10.89 -10.77
N LYS A 153 8.03 -10.20 -9.65
CA LYS A 153 7.67 -10.85 -8.41
C LYS A 153 6.21 -11.28 -8.44
N LEU A 154 5.93 -12.48 -7.97
CA LEU A 154 4.57 -12.99 -7.87
C LEU A 154 4.01 -12.81 -6.47
N CYS A 155 2.76 -12.37 -6.39
CA CYS A 155 2.02 -12.17 -5.14
C CYS A 155 0.62 -12.78 -5.26
N LEU A 156 0.19 -13.47 -4.23
CA LEU A 156 -1.09 -14.19 -4.18
C LEU A 156 -1.87 -13.75 -2.94
N SER A 157 -3.17 -13.54 -3.10
CA SER A 157 -4.06 -13.25 -1.96
C SER A 157 -5.22 -14.21 -1.88
N THR A 158 -5.50 -14.69 -0.67
CA THR A 158 -6.52 -15.71 -0.42
C THR A 158 -7.22 -15.50 0.93
N ASN A 159 -8.44 -16.02 1.04
CA ASN A 159 -9.14 -16.15 2.31
C ASN A 159 -8.56 -17.28 3.21
N GLY A 160 -7.68 -18.12 2.66
CA GLY A 160 -6.99 -19.17 3.36
C GLY A 160 -7.70 -20.53 3.43
N LEU A 161 -8.98 -20.63 3.07
CA LEU A 161 -9.75 -21.89 3.20
C LEU A 161 -9.20 -23.01 2.29
N ALA A 162 -8.88 -22.70 1.03
CA ALA A 162 -8.30 -23.64 0.08
C ALA A 162 -6.76 -23.67 0.10
N LEU A 163 -6.12 -22.73 0.77
CA LEU A 163 -4.67 -22.52 0.73
C LEU A 163 -3.83 -23.76 1.07
N PRO A 164 -4.10 -24.53 2.14
CA PRO A 164 -3.27 -25.69 2.48
C PRO A 164 -3.16 -26.74 1.37
N ASP A 165 -4.14 -26.82 0.48
CA ASP A 165 -4.18 -27.80 -0.61
C ASP A 165 -3.20 -27.44 -1.75
N HIS A 166 -2.68 -26.19 -1.79
CA HIS A 166 -1.86 -25.66 -2.87
C HIS A 166 -0.47 -25.16 -2.45
N VAL A 167 -0.11 -25.22 -1.17
CA VAL A 167 1.15 -24.66 -0.66
C VAL A 167 2.38 -25.27 -1.34
N ASP A 168 2.36 -26.56 -1.66
CA ASP A 168 3.50 -27.21 -2.32
C ASP A 168 3.68 -26.70 -3.77
N GLU A 169 2.58 -26.48 -4.48
CA GLU A 169 2.62 -25.91 -5.83
C GLU A 169 3.05 -24.42 -5.78
N ILE A 170 2.56 -23.66 -4.80
CA ILE A 170 2.97 -22.26 -4.56
C ILE A 170 4.48 -22.17 -4.37
N ALA A 171 5.05 -23.05 -3.54
CA ALA A 171 6.49 -23.10 -3.28
C ALA A 171 7.28 -23.49 -4.55
N ALA A 172 6.79 -24.49 -5.30
CA ALA A 172 7.44 -24.94 -6.54
C ALA A 172 7.48 -23.86 -7.64
N MET A 173 6.52 -22.92 -7.62
CA MET A 173 6.44 -21.78 -8.55
C MET A 173 7.26 -20.57 -8.11
N ALA A 174 8.02 -20.67 -7.01
CA ALA A 174 8.77 -19.55 -6.43
C ALA A 174 7.90 -18.30 -6.14
N ILE A 175 6.66 -18.53 -5.69
CA ILE A 175 5.79 -17.46 -5.21
C ILE A 175 6.24 -17.10 -3.79
N ASP A 176 7.01 -16.05 -3.65
CA ASP A 176 7.62 -15.65 -2.37
C ASP A 176 6.68 -14.86 -1.44
N HIS A 177 5.53 -14.42 -1.93
CA HIS A 177 4.65 -13.49 -1.21
C HIS A 177 3.22 -13.99 -1.25
N VAL A 178 2.68 -14.35 -0.09
CA VAL A 178 1.27 -14.77 0.07
C VAL A 178 0.59 -13.89 1.11
N THR A 179 -0.58 -13.38 0.76
CA THR A 179 -1.45 -12.67 1.70
C THR A 179 -2.60 -13.56 2.11
N ILE A 180 -2.82 -13.70 3.41
CA ILE A 180 -3.98 -14.41 3.97
C ILE A 180 -4.87 -13.39 4.68
N THR A 181 -6.16 -13.39 4.39
CA THR A 181 -7.11 -12.57 5.16
C THR A 181 -7.56 -13.31 6.41
N ILE A 182 -7.15 -12.80 7.58
CA ILE A 182 -7.49 -13.37 8.90
C ILE A 182 -8.10 -12.26 9.75
N ASN A 183 -9.42 -12.31 9.94
CA ASN A 183 -10.17 -11.30 10.70
C ASN A 183 -10.45 -11.71 12.14
N MET A 184 -10.14 -12.94 12.50
CA MET A 184 -10.41 -13.52 13.81
C MET A 184 -9.52 -14.73 14.08
N VAL A 185 -9.34 -15.04 15.34
CA VAL A 185 -8.81 -16.32 15.88
C VAL A 185 -9.83 -16.96 16.84
N ASP A 186 -10.93 -16.27 17.13
CA ASP A 186 -12.08 -16.79 17.87
C ASP A 186 -13.25 -17.05 16.89
N PRO A 187 -13.71 -18.32 16.77
CA PRO A 187 -14.80 -18.68 15.89
C PRO A 187 -16.15 -17.98 16.16
N GLU A 188 -16.42 -17.57 17.40
CA GLU A 188 -17.65 -16.82 17.75
C GLU A 188 -17.66 -15.42 17.12
N ILE A 189 -16.48 -14.78 17.00
CA ILE A 189 -16.34 -13.50 16.32
C ILE A 189 -16.47 -13.73 14.81
N GLY A 190 -15.84 -14.77 14.27
CA GLY A 190 -15.90 -15.08 12.86
C GLY A 190 -17.31 -15.41 12.35
N ALA A 191 -18.15 -16.03 13.18
CA ALA A 191 -19.55 -16.31 12.84
C ALA A 191 -20.36 -15.03 12.55
N LYS A 192 -19.96 -13.88 13.10
CA LYS A 192 -20.56 -12.57 12.82
C LYS A 192 -20.06 -11.94 11.51
N ILE A 193 -18.93 -12.42 11.00
CA ILE A 193 -18.27 -11.88 9.80
C ILE A 193 -18.57 -12.73 8.58
N TYR A 194 -18.59 -14.07 8.74
CA TYR A 194 -18.71 -15.06 7.67
C TYR A 194 -20.02 -15.85 7.76
N PRO A 195 -21.07 -15.48 7.01
CA PRO A 195 -22.34 -16.17 7.06
C PRO A 195 -22.27 -17.62 6.59
N TRP A 196 -21.34 -17.97 5.69
CA TRP A 196 -21.11 -19.33 5.26
C TRP A 196 -19.73 -19.52 4.60
N ILE A 197 -19.26 -20.77 4.63
CA ILE A 197 -18.15 -21.27 3.82
C ILE A 197 -18.58 -22.52 3.06
N PHE A 198 -17.84 -22.86 1.99
CA PHE A 198 -17.98 -24.11 1.25
C PHE A 198 -16.68 -24.91 1.32
N HIS A 199 -16.69 -26.03 2.04
CA HIS A 199 -15.54 -26.89 2.25
C HIS A 199 -15.95 -28.35 2.31
N GLY A 200 -15.14 -29.25 1.72
CA GLY A 200 -15.45 -30.69 1.70
C GLY A 200 -16.77 -30.99 1.02
N HIS A 201 -17.10 -30.32 -0.10
CA HIS A 201 -18.36 -30.42 -0.84
C HIS A 201 -19.61 -30.10 -0.02
N GLN A 202 -19.45 -29.39 1.10
CA GLN A 202 -20.54 -29.01 1.99
C GLN A 202 -20.52 -27.52 2.30
N ARG A 203 -21.71 -26.93 2.45
CA ARG A 203 -21.87 -25.58 2.97
C ARG A 203 -21.99 -25.61 4.49
N TRP A 204 -21.11 -24.88 5.17
CA TRP A 204 -21.08 -24.70 6.61
C TRP A 204 -21.51 -23.28 6.99
N THR A 205 -22.11 -23.13 8.18
CA THR A 205 -22.59 -21.83 8.70
C THR A 205 -22.26 -21.70 10.18
N GLY A 206 -22.38 -20.46 10.72
CA GLY A 206 -22.19 -20.19 12.14
C GLY A 206 -20.78 -20.44 12.64
N VAL A 207 -20.66 -20.79 13.92
CA VAL A 207 -19.38 -20.98 14.62
C VAL A 207 -18.55 -22.10 14.00
N GLU A 208 -19.20 -23.17 13.55
CA GLU A 208 -18.52 -24.32 12.93
C GLU A 208 -17.84 -23.92 11.60
N ALA A 209 -18.52 -23.14 10.76
CA ALA A 209 -17.91 -22.60 9.54
C ALA A 209 -16.68 -21.74 9.85
N SER A 210 -16.78 -20.93 10.87
CA SER A 210 -15.70 -20.06 11.32
C SER A 210 -14.52 -20.85 11.91
N ARG A 211 -14.79 -21.92 12.66
CA ARG A 211 -13.77 -22.82 13.19
C ARG A 211 -12.99 -23.51 12.06
N ILE A 212 -13.68 -24.08 11.09
CA ILE A 212 -13.06 -24.72 9.92
C ILE A 212 -12.18 -23.70 9.17
N LEU A 213 -12.69 -22.50 8.91
CA LEU A 213 -11.93 -21.45 8.23
C LEU A 213 -10.64 -21.10 9.01
N HIS A 214 -10.77 -20.89 10.32
CA HIS A 214 -9.63 -20.57 11.18
C HIS A 214 -8.56 -21.68 11.18
N GLU A 215 -8.95 -22.92 11.34
CA GLU A 215 -8.03 -24.07 11.31
C GLU A 215 -7.27 -24.16 9.99
N ARG A 216 -7.95 -23.98 8.87
CA ARG A 216 -7.36 -23.98 7.53
C ARG A 216 -6.40 -22.80 7.33
N GLN A 217 -6.76 -21.62 7.82
CA GLN A 217 -5.90 -20.42 7.78
C GLN A 217 -4.60 -20.63 8.58
N MET A 218 -4.72 -21.17 9.80
CA MET A 218 -3.55 -21.43 10.64
C MET A 218 -2.66 -22.51 10.05
N LEU A 219 -3.22 -23.58 9.51
CA LEU A 219 -2.47 -24.63 8.82
C LEU A 219 -1.73 -24.06 7.60
N GLY A 220 -2.41 -23.30 6.75
CA GLY A 220 -1.79 -22.69 5.57
C GLY A 220 -0.67 -21.72 5.93
N LEU A 221 -0.85 -20.91 6.98
CA LEU A 221 0.19 -20.01 7.50
C LEU A 221 1.43 -20.80 7.95
N ASP A 222 1.27 -21.85 8.77
CA ASP A 222 2.38 -22.69 9.23
C ASP A 222 3.12 -23.34 8.05
N MET A 223 2.38 -23.87 7.07
CA MET A 223 2.95 -24.51 5.88
C MET A 223 3.76 -23.55 5.01
N LEU A 224 3.30 -22.30 4.83
CA LEU A 224 4.01 -21.26 4.06
C LEU A 224 5.29 -20.83 4.79
N VAL A 225 5.19 -20.54 6.09
CA VAL A 225 6.35 -20.10 6.91
C VAL A 225 7.42 -21.18 6.93
N ALA A 226 7.04 -22.46 7.07
CA ALA A 226 7.97 -23.60 7.04
C ALA A 226 8.74 -23.71 5.70
N ARG A 227 8.21 -23.13 4.61
CA ARG A 227 8.86 -23.08 3.28
C ARG A 227 9.59 -21.75 3.00
N GLY A 228 9.70 -20.87 4.00
CA GLY A 228 10.35 -19.57 3.85
C GLY A 228 9.61 -18.58 2.95
N ILE A 229 8.30 -18.81 2.74
CA ILE A 229 7.41 -17.90 2.01
C ILE A 229 6.98 -16.78 2.95
N LEU A 230 7.09 -15.53 2.49
CA LEU A 230 6.72 -14.36 3.28
C LEU A 230 5.20 -14.21 3.33
N VAL A 231 4.65 -14.30 4.53
CA VAL A 231 3.20 -14.19 4.73
C VAL A 231 2.85 -12.79 5.23
N LYS A 232 1.99 -12.10 4.48
CA LYS A 232 1.27 -10.92 4.95
C LYS A 232 -0.11 -11.36 5.43
N VAL A 233 -0.52 -10.91 6.59
CA VAL A 233 -1.89 -11.06 7.07
C VAL A 233 -2.65 -9.78 6.85
N ASN A 234 -3.79 -9.83 6.17
CA ASN A 234 -4.74 -8.75 6.09
C ASN A 234 -5.86 -8.96 7.11
N SER A 235 -6.23 -7.92 7.85
CA SER A 235 -7.42 -7.91 8.72
C SER A 235 -8.25 -6.67 8.48
N VAL A 236 -9.55 -6.85 8.30
CA VAL A 236 -10.51 -5.75 8.20
C VAL A 236 -10.99 -5.40 9.60
N MET A 237 -10.74 -4.16 10.05
CA MET A 237 -11.24 -3.66 11.33
C MET A 237 -12.72 -3.31 11.23
N ILE A 238 -13.55 -4.01 12.01
CA ILE A 238 -15.01 -3.89 12.03
C ILE A 238 -15.43 -3.47 13.44
N PRO A 239 -15.71 -2.17 13.67
CA PRO A 239 -16.05 -1.65 14.99
C PRO A 239 -17.23 -2.38 15.63
N GLY A 240 -17.06 -2.78 16.90
CA GLY A 240 -18.07 -3.52 17.67
C GLY A 240 -18.15 -5.02 17.35
N ILE A 241 -17.34 -5.53 16.42
CA ILE A 241 -17.29 -6.96 16.08
C ILE A 241 -15.89 -7.54 16.39
N ASN A 242 -14.84 -7.02 15.74
CA ASN A 242 -13.48 -7.55 15.93
C ASN A 242 -12.44 -6.49 16.32
N ASP A 243 -12.79 -5.24 16.43
CA ASP A 243 -11.88 -4.14 16.77
C ASP A 243 -11.09 -4.38 18.07
N GLN A 244 -11.74 -4.94 19.10
CA GLN A 244 -11.07 -5.31 20.36
C GLN A 244 -10.31 -6.65 20.27
N HIS A 245 -10.55 -7.44 19.24
CA HIS A 245 -9.96 -8.77 19.04
C HIS A 245 -8.73 -8.76 18.12
N LEU A 246 -8.56 -7.75 17.28
CA LEU A 246 -7.45 -7.71 16.31
C LEU A 246 -6.06 -7.64 16.96
N ALA A 247 -5.94 -7.19 18.21
CA ALA A 247 -4.70 -7.28 18.96
C ALA A 247 -4.30 -8.75 19.22
N GLU A 248 -5.28 -9.61 19.53
CA GLU A 248 -5.05 -11.04 19.70
C GLU A 248 -4.73 -11.71 18.37
N VAL A 249 -5.43 -11.35 17.27
CA VAL A 249 -5.07 -11.81 15.92
C VAL A 249 -3.61 -11.47 15.63
N ASN A 250 -3.17 -10.22 15.87
CA ASN A 250 -1.79 -9.79 15.66
C ASN A 250 -0.80 -10.66 16.46
N ARG A 251 -1.09 -10.91 17.73
CA ARG A 251 -0.25 -11.74 18.60
C ARG A 251 -0.10 -13.18 18.07
N VAL A 252 -1.22 -13.80 17.67
CA VAL A 252 -1.23 -15.19 17.17
C VAL A 252 -0.49 -15.32 15.85
N VAL A 253 -0.77 -14.45 14.89
CA VAL A 253 -0.12 -14.54 13.56
C VAL A 253 1.37 -14.21 13.63
N LYS A 254 1.79 -13.32 14.54
CA LYS A 254 3.21 -13.07 14.84
C LYS A 254 3.88 -14.32 15.38
N ALA A 255 3.28 -14.96 16.37
CA ALA A 255 3.84 -16.18 16.99
C ALA A 255 4.01 -17.33 15.98
N LYS A 256 3.19 -17.33 14.91
CA LYS A 256 3.28 -18.27 13.78
C LYS A 256 4.24 -17.82 12.65
N GLY A 257 4.91 -16.69 12.79
CA GLY A 257 5.93 -16.24 11.84
C GLY A 257 5.40 -15.41 10.67
N ALA A 258 4.19 -14.84 10.76
CA ALA A 258 3.74 -13.86 9.77
C ALA A 258 4.72 -12.68 9.68
N PHE A 259 5.16 -12.36 8.46
CA PHE A 259 6.14 -11.30 8.21
C PHE A 259 5.56 -9.91 8.42
N LEU A 260 4.30 -9.71 8.02
CA LEU A 260 3.65 -8.40 7.99
C LEU A 260 2.17 -8.53 8.35
N HIS A 261 1.65 -7.61 9.15
CA HIS A 261 0.21 -7.48 9.41
C HIS A 261 -0.30 -6.15 8.87
N ASN A 262 -1.35 -6.21 8.08
CA ASN A 262 -2.04 -5.06 7.51
C ASN A 262 -3.45 -4.97 8.07
N ILE A 263 -3.71 -3.99 8.91
CA ILE A 263 -5.04 -3.73 9.48
C ILE A 263 -5.69 -2.63 8.64
N MET A 264 -6.76 -3.01 7.94
CA MET A 264 -7.48 -2.15 6.99
C MET A 264 -8.80 -1.68 7.58
N PRO A 265 -9.24 -0.46 7.29
CA PRO A 265 -10.57 -0.02 7.68
C PRO A 265 -11.65 -0.76 6.88
N LEU A 266 -12.76 -1.12 7.54
CA LEU A 266 -13.97 -1.56 6.86
C LEU A 266 -14.49 -0.44 5.95
N ILE A 267 -14.78 -0.78 4.71
CA ILE A 267 -15.54 0.06 3.77
C ILE A 267 -16.96 -0.48 3.72
N SER A 268 -17.93 0.30 4.18
CA SER A 268 -19.33 -0.12 4.34
C SER A 268 -20.32 0.87 3.72
N ASP A 269 -19.94 1.52 2.64
CA ASP A 269 -20.87 2.35 1.86
C ASP A 269 -22.06 1.50 1.37
N PRO A 270 -23.32 1.89 1.66
CA PRO A 270 -24.52 1.18 1.19
C PRO A 270 -24.57 1.00 -0.33
N ALA A 271 -23.98 1.91 -1.11
CA ALA A 271 -23.91 1.83 -2.57
C ALA A 271 -23.19 0.56 -3.07
N HIS A 272 -22.30 -0.02 -2.27
CA HIS A 272 -21.63 -1.28 -2.59
C HIS A 272 -22.51 -2.51 -2.38
N GLY A 273 -23.69 -2.37 -1.74
CA GLY A 273 -24.65 -3.47 -1.54
C GLY A 273 -24.11 -4.63 -0.71
N THR A 274 -23.11 -4.41 0.13
CA THR A 274 -22.62 -5.41 1.09
C THR A 274 -23.60 -5.53 2.26
N HIS A 275 -23.62 -6.68 2.95
CA HIS A 275 -24.49 -6.85 4.11
C HIS A 275 -24.24 -5.76 5.16
N PHE A 276 -22.97 -5.53 5.51
CA PHE A 276 -22.62 -4.49 6.49
C PHE A 276 -22.99 -3.07 6.03
N GLY A 277 -22.81 -2.75 4.74
CA GLY A 277 -23.24 -1.45 4.21
C GLY A 277 -24.75 -1.25 4.32
N LEU A 278 -25.53 -2.28 3.94
CA LEU A 278 -27.01 -2.22 3.96
C LEU A 278 -27.60 -2.23 5.37
N THR A 279 -26.90 -2.80 6.35
CA THR A 279 -27.36 -2.87 7.77
C THR A 279 -26.82 -1.74 8.65
N GLY A 280 -26.08 -0.79 8.08
CA GLY A 280 -25.59 0.38 8.80
C GLY A 280 -24.37 0.12 9.68
N GLN A 281 -23.62 -0.98 9.46
CA GLN A 281 -22.35 -1.21 10.13
C GLN A 281 -21.34 -0.14 9.69
N ARG A 282 -20.91 0.72 10.61
CA ARG A 282 -19.93 1.76 10.31
C ARG A 282 -18.51 1.18 10.14
N GLY A 283 -17.68 1.86 9.36
CA GLY A 283 -16.22 1.67 9.40
C GLY A 283 -15.58 2.34 10.61
N PRO A 284 -14.29 2.07 10.89
CA PRO A 284 -13.54 2.79 11.92
C PRO A 284 -13.20 4.21 11.47
N THR A 285 -13.05 5.10 12.43
CA THR A 285 -12.42 6.41 12.20
C THR A 285 -10.89 6.24 12.05
N ALA A 286 -10.22 7.25 11.49
CA ALA A 286 -8.77 7.25 11.37
C ALA A 286 -8.08 7.17 12.75
N MET A 287 -8.68 7.76 13.79
CA MET A 287 -8.17 7.73 15.16
C MET A 287 -8.32 6.35 15.80
N GLU A 288 -9.46 5.68 15.62
CA GLU A 288 -9.67 4.30 16.09
C GLU A 288 -8.69 3.33 15.44
N LEU A 289 -8.50 3.43 14.11
CA LEU A 289 -7.55 2.61 13.40
C LEU A 289 -6.11 2.85 13.88
N LYS A 290 -5.72 4.12 14.05
CA LYS A 290 -4.39 4.47 14.56
C LYS A 290 -4.19 3.94 15.99
N ALA A 291 -5.15 4.12 16.88
CA ALA A 291 -5.08 3.64 18.26
C ALA A 291 -4.84 2.12 18.32
N LEU A 292 -5.57 1.34 17.51
CA LEU A 292 -5.34 -0.10 17.39
C LEU A 292 -3.94 -0.42 16.84
N GLN A 293 -3.52 0.26 15.77
CA GLN A 293 -2.19 0.05 15.20
C GLN A 293 -1.07 0.38 16.18
N ASP A 294 -1.24 1.40 17.01
CA ASP A 294 -0.27 1.76 18.06
C ASP A 294 -0.26 0.72 19.18
N GLN A 295 -1.42 0.23 19.59
CA GLN A 295 -1.55 -0.85 20.59
C GLN A 295 -0.77 -2.10 20.17
N VAL A 296 -0.77 -2.47 18.88
CA VAL A 296 -0.11 -3.67 18.37
C VAL A 296 1.29 -3.42 17.81
N SER A 297 1.81 -2.18 17.88
CA SER A 297 3.08 -1.78 17.25
C SER A 297 4.32 -2.46 17.82
N GLY A 298 4.29 -3.02 19.01
CA GLY A 298 5.37 -3.87 19.56
C GLY A 298 5.34 -5.33 19.07
N GLY A 299 4.38 -5.66 18.21
CA GLY A 299 4.11 -6.99 17.69
C GLY A 299 4.75 -7.27 16.33
N THR A 300 3.96 -7.79 15.40
CA THR A 300 4.34 -7.99 13.99
C THR A 300 4.55 -6.63 13.33
N LYS A 301 5.50 -6.56 12.37
CA LYS A 301 5.68 -5.37 11.53
C LYS A 301 4.34 -5.00 10.87
N LEU A 302 3.91 -3.75 11.03
CA LEU A 302 2.64 -3.26 10.48
C LEU A 302 2.85 -2.64 9.10
N MET A 303 1.94 -2.96 8.17
CA MET A 303 1.84 -2.24 6.91
C MET A 303 0.99 -0.97 7.10
N ARG A 304 1.62 0.20 7.19
CA ARG A 304 0.92 1.49 7.37
C ARG A 304 0.71 2.24 6.05
N HIS A 305 1.33 1.79 4.96
CA HIS A 305 1.26 2.40 3.62
C HIS A 305 0.25 1.71 2.68
N CYS A 306 -0.65 0.87 3.18
CA CYS A 306 -1.69 0.21 2.37
C CYS A 306 -2.68 1.23 1.78
N ARG A 307 -3.02 1.07 0.49
CA ARG A 307 -3.96 1.91 -0.25
C ARG A 307 -5.28 1.24 -0.60
N GLN A 308 -5.47 -0.02 -0.20
CA GLN A 308 -6.64 -0.82 -0.58
C GLN A 308 -6.89 -0.77 -2.10
N CYS A 309 -5.94 -1.31 -2.86
CA CYS A 309 -5.99 -1.32 -4.32
C CYS A 309 -7.16 -2.15 -4.84
N ARG A 310 -7.65 -1.86 -6.05
CA ARG A 310 -8.62 -2.73 -6.72
C ARG A 310 -7.98 -4.03 -7.20
N ALA A 311 -8.78 -5.07 -7.42
CA ALA A 311 -8.30 -6.39 -7.86
C ALA A 311 -7.82 -6.42 -9.33
N ASP A 312 -7.89 -5.31 -10.04
CA ASP A 312 -7.35 -5.10 -11.39
C ASP A 312 -6.51 -3.82 -11.50
N ALA A 313 -6.06 -3.27 -10.37
CA ALA A 313 -5.32 -2.01 -10.32
C ALA A 313 -3.93 -2.13 -10.94
N VAL A 314 -3.49 -1.07 -11.62
CA VAL A 314 -2.17 -0.92 -12.25
C VAL A 314 -1.54 0.41 -11.84
N GLY A 315 -0.28 0.39 -11.38
CA GLY A 315 0.47 1.61 -11.06
C GLY A 315 1.11 1.60 -9.68
N LEU A 316 1.63 2.73 -9.22
CA LEU A 316 2.12 2.92 -7.86
C LEU A 316 0.97 2.75 -6.85
N LEU A 317 1.29 2.51 -5.58
CA LEU A 317 0.26 2.44 -4.54
C LEU A 317 -0.49 3.79 -4.46
N GLY A 318 -1.81 3.73 -4.61
CA GLY A 318 -2.67 4.93 -4.72
C GLY A 318 -3.05 5.30 -6.15
N GLU A 319 -2.28 4.88 -7.15
CA GLU A 319 -2.63 5.02 -8.57
C GLU A 319 -3.47 3.82 -9.04
N ASP A 320 -4.32 4.09 -10.03
CA ASP A 320 -5.05 3.06 -10.74
C ASP A 320 -5.18 3.44 -12.23
N ARG A 321 -4.24 2.97 -13.01
CA ARG A 321 -4.15 3.11 -14.46
C ARG A 321 -4.78 1.94 -15.21
N GLY A 322 -5.52 1.07 -14.50
CA GLY A 322 -6.06 -0.18 -15.06
C GLY A 322 -6.88 0.03 -16.34
N GLN A 323 -7.62 1.14 -16.43
CA GLN A 323 -8.45 1.47 -17.59
C GLN A 323 -7.65 1.83 -18.86
N GLU A 324 -6.38 2.23 -18.74
CA GLU A 324 -5.50 2.48 -19.89
C GLU A 324 -5.17 1.16 -20.62
N PHE A 325 -5.25 0.04 -19.89
CA PHE A 325 -4.85 -1.28 -20.31
C PHE A 325 -6.04 -2.26 -20.42
N ASN A 326 -7.23 -1.78 -20.74
CA ASN A 326 -8.37 -2.65 -21.07
C ASN A 326 -8.09 -3.45 -22.34
N MET A 327 -8.63 -4.67 -22.42
CA MET A 327 -8.34 -5.64 -23.47
C MET A 327 -8.62 -5.12 -24.89
N ASP A 328 -9.58 -4.22 -25.05
CA ASP A 328 -9.91 -3.56 -26.33
C ASP A 328 -8.85 -2.57 -26.80
N LYS A 329 -7.96 -2.13 -25.90
CA LYS A 329 -6.87 -1.18 -26.17
C LYS A 329 -5.51 -1.86 -26.37
N LEU A 330 -5.42 -3.16 -26.07
CA LEU A 330 -4.15 -3.87 -26.11
C LEU A 330 -3.84 -4.42 -27.52
N PRO A 331 -2.56 -4.41 -27.96
CA PRO A 331 -2.16 -5.07 -29.19
C PRO A 331 -2.47 -6.57 -29.12
N GLU A 332 -2.80 -7.18 -30.28
CA GLU A 332 -3.06 -8.62 -30.35
C GLU A 332 -1.81 -9.43 -30.06
N ASP A 333 -0.68 -9.00 -30.65
CA ASP A 333 0.63 -9.61 -30.46
C ASP A 333 1.55 -8.63 -29.69
N VAL A 334 2.13 -9.08 -28.59
CA VAL A 334 3.08 -8.31 -27.81
C VAL A 334 4.19 -9.21 -27.28
N ALA A 335 5.44 -8.82 -27.53
CA ALA A 335 6.62 -9.45 -26.95
C ALA A 335 7.12 -8.61 -25.77
N TYR A 336 7.68 -9.26 -24.77
CA TYR A 336 8.29 -8.59 -23.64
C TYR A 336 9.63 -7.95 -24.01
N ASP A 337 9.79 -6.66 -23.67
CA ASP A 337 11.06 -5.93 -23.78
C ASP A 337 11.53 -5.50 -22.37
N PRO A 338 12.60 -6.09 -21.82
CA PRO A 338 13.11 -5.78 -20.50
C PRO A 338 13.83 -4.43 -20.38
N SER A 339 14.17 -3.78 -21.50
CA SER A 339 15.10 -2.64 -21.54
C SER A 339 14.65 -1.46 -20.68
N LYS A 340 13.39 -1.05 -20.79
CA LYS A 340 12.84 0.08 -20.01
C LYS A 340 12.84 -0.22 -18.51
N ARG A 341 12.49 -1.44 -18.11
CA ARG A 341 12.46 -1.84 -16.68
C ARG A 341 13.86 -1.96 -16.11
N ALA A 342 14.82 -2.49 -16.88
CA ALA A 342 16.22 -2.57 -16.46
C ALA A 342 16.84 -1.17 -16.26
N ALA A 343 16.61 -0.26 -17.21
CA ALA A 343 17.07 1.13 -17.10
C ALA A 343 16.44 1.83 -15.89
N TYR A 344 15.13 1.66 -15.65
CA TYR A 344 14.45 2.22 -14.48
C TYR A 344 15.04 1.73 -13.16
N ARG A 345 15.30 0.43 -13.04
CA ARG A 345 15.88 -0.17 -11.82
C ARG A 345 17.28 0.36 -11.52
N ALA A 346 18.10 0.61 -12.54
CA ALA A 346 19.41 1.23 -12.34
C ALA A 346 19.28 2.63 -11.73
N VAL A 347 18.38 3.46 -12.28
CA VAL A 347 18.11 4.80 -11.73
C VAL A 347 17.59 4.74 -10.30
N VAL A 348 16.67 3.81 -10.01
CA VAL A 348 16.15 3.65 -8.63
C VAL A 348 17.25 3.24 -7.66
N ALA A 349 18.21 2.40 -8.09
CA ALA A 349 19.33 2.02 -7.23
C ALA A 349 20.19 3.22 -6.81
N ASP A 350 20.47 4.14 -7.74
CA ASP A 350 21.21 5.38 -7.47
C ASP A 350 20.44 6.29 -6.52
N VAL A 351 19.15 6.53 -6.80
CA VAL A 351 18.26 7.37 -5.97
C VAL A 351 18.11 6.82 -4.55
N ARG A 352 18.06 5.51 -4.40
CA ARG A 352 18.03 4.86 -3.08
C ARG A 352 19.30 5.11 -2.27
N GLY A 353 20.47 5.09 -2.92
CA GLY A 353 21.74 5.42 -2.28
C GLY A 353 21.73 6.83 -1.69
N GLU A 354 21.25 7.81 -2.46
CA GLU A 354 21.09 9.19 -1.98
C GLU A 354 20.10 9.28 -0.79
N HIS A 355 18.95 8.59 -0.90
CA HIS A 355 17.92 8.64 0.15
C HIS A 355 18.41 8.07 1.49
N VAL A 356 19.21 7.01 1.47
CA VAL A 356 19.80 6.43 2.69
C VAL A 356 20.70 7.46 3.38
N ALA A 357 21.55 8.18 2.65
CA ALA A 357 22.40 9.21 3.21
C ALA A 357 21.57 10.37 3.82
N GLN A 358 20.52 10.79 3.14
CA GLN A 358 19.62 11.85 3.63
C GLN A 358 18.83 11.44 4.88
N LYS A 359 18.41 10.18 4.99
CA LYS A 359 17.77 9.65 6.22
C LYS A 359 18.73 9.66 7.41
N ALA A 360 20.00 9.32 7.22
CA ALA A 360 20.99 9.38 8.28
C ALA A 360 21.17 10.82 8.77
N GLN A 361 21.31 11.78 7.85
CA GLN A 361 21.40 13.20 8.18
C GLN A 361 20.14 13.74 8.88
N ALA A 362 18.96 13.30 8.46
CA ALA A 362 17.70 13.66 9.11
C ALA A 362 17.65 13.18 10.56
N ALA A 363 18.13 11.98 10.85
CA ALA A 363 18.21 11.45 12.21
C ALA A 363 19.15 12.28 13.09
N GLU A 364 20.30 12.70 12.55
CA GLU A 364 21.23 13.61 13.26
C GLU A 364 20.57 14.96 13.55
N THR A 365 19.82 15.51 12.58
CA THR A 365 19.09 16.79 12.74
C THR A 365 18.06 16.69 13.85
N LEU A 366 17.26 15.60 13.88
CA LEU A 366 16.26 15.37 14.94
C LEU A 366 16.89 15.28 16.33
N ALA A 367 18.05 14.65 16.46
CA ALA A 367 18.75 14.54 17.73
C ALA A 367 19.18 15.90 18.31
N THR A 368 19.19 16.96 17.51
CA THR A 368 19.50 18.34 17.97
C THR A 368 18.28 19.10 18.45
N ALA A 369 17.07 18.56 18.30
CA ALA A 369 15.83 19.24 18.71
C ALA A 369 15.73 19.37 20.24
N GLY A 370 15.20 20.49 20.69
CA GLY A 370 15.08 20.84 22.12
C GLY A 370 13.79 20.33 22.80
N SER A 371 13.09 19.38 22.19
CA SER A 371 11.82 18.84 22.70
C SER A 371 11.75 17.34 22.49
N ASP A 372 11.16 16.62 23.44
CA ASP A 372 10.84 15.19 23.31
C ASP A 372 9.39 14.96 22.83
N GLU A 373 8.72 16.00 22.37
CA GLU A 373 7.32 15.94 21.96
C GLU A 373 7.13 15.05 20.74
N LYS A 374 6.11 14.22 20.80
CA LYS A 374 5.70 13.33 19.71
C LYS A 374 4.52 13.94 18.99
N ILE A 375 4.70 14.29 17.74
CA ILE A 375 3.70 14.99 16.92
C ILE A 375 3.40 14.26 15.61
N LEU A 376 2.30 14.66 14.95
CA LEU A 376 1.97 14.20 13.61
C LEU A 376 2.22 15.31 12.59
N VAL A 377 2.92 14.96 11.52
CA VAL A 377 3.18 15.82 10.37
C VAL A 377 2.54 15.21 9.13
N ALA A 378 1.74 15.98 8.41
CA ALA A 378 1.16 15.59 7.14
C ALA A 378 2.04 16.07 5.98
N VAL A 379 2.23 15.23 4.98
CA VAL A 379 3.05 15.56 3.80
C VAL A 379 2.23 15.36 2.53
N ALA A 380 2.23 16.39 1.67
CA ALA A 380 1.68 16.31 0.33
C ALA A 380 2.76 15.85 -0.66
N THR A 381 2.58 14.66 -1.25
CA THR A 381 3.57 14.05 -2.15
C THR A 381 2.92 13.37 -3.35
N LYS A 382 3.61 13.39 -4.50
CA LYS A 382 3.32 12.61 -5.71
C LYS A 382 4.16 11.31 -5.77
N GLY A 383 4.89 10.99 -4.71
CA GLY A 383 5.83 9.87 -4.67
C GLY A 383 7.30 10.29 -4.78
N GLY A 384 8.21 9.30 -4.97
CA GLY A 384 9.65 9.53 -5.02
C GLY A 384 10.28 9.94 -3.69
N GLY A 385 9.58 9.79 -2.56
CA GLY A 385 10.06 10.16 -1.23
C GLY A 385 10.25 11.66 -1.01
N ARG A 386 9.58 12.52 -1.81
CA ARG A 386 9.77 13.97 -1.78
C ARG A 386 8.49 14.74 -1.44
N ILE A 387 8.66 15.96 -0.90
CA ILE A 387 7.58 16.93 -0.62
C ILE A 387 7.28 17.69 -1.92
N ASN A 388 6.56 17.08 -2.86
CA ASN A 388 6.46 17.57 -4.25
C ASN A 388 5.03 17.77 -4.76
N GLN A 389 4.02 17.79 -3.87
CA GLN A 389 2.63 18.02 -4.26
C GLN A 389 2.12 19.37 -3.76
N HIS A 390 1.34 20.06 -4.61
CA HIS A 390 0.58 21.23 -4.22
C HIS A 390 -0.55 20.84 -3.26
N PHE A 391 -0.74 21.59 -2.16
CA PHE A 391 -1.76 21.31 -1.15
C PHE A 391 -3.16 21.10 -1.77
N GLY A 392 -3.62 22.07 -2.55
CA GLY A 392 -4.97 22.05 -3.14
C GLY A 392 -5.18 20.98 -4.22
N HIS A 393 -4.10 20.36 -4.72
CA HIS A 393 -4.17 19.26 -5.68
C HIS A 393 -3.98 17.90 -5.02
N ALA A 394 -3.72 17.85 -3.72
CA ALA A 394 -3.57 16.60 -3.00
C ALA A 394 -4.94 15.92 -2.86
N THR A 395 -4.98 14.64 -3.20
CA THR A 395 -6.11 13.73 -2.95
C THR A 395 -5.88 12.86 -1.71
N GLU A 396 -4.67 12.96 -1.14
CA GLU A 396 -4.28 12.32 0.10
C GLU A 396 -3.04 12.99 0.69
N PHE A 397 -2.86 12.82 1.98
CA PHE A 397 -1.65 13.19 2.72
C PHE A 397 -1.03 11.95 3.37
N GLN A 398 0.29 11.82 3.28
CA GLN A 398 1.05 10.88 4.11
C GLN A 398 1.22 11.49 5.50
N ILE A 399 0.94 10.71 6.54
CA ILE A 399 1.01 11.16 7.93
C ILE A 399 2.21 10.50 8.59
N TYR A 400 3.11 11.30 9.10
CA TYR A 400 4.30 10.86 9.82
C TYR A 400 4.21 11.20 11.30
N GLU A 401 4.57 10.24 12.13
CA GLU A 401 4.83 10.45 13.54
C GLU A 401 6.30 10.83 13.72
N VAL A 402 6.56 11.93 14.40
CA VAL A 402 7.86 12.56 14.50
C VAL A 402 8.21 12.81 15.96
N SER A 403 9.43 12.46 16.34
CA SER A 403 10.03 12.75 17.64
C SER A 403 11.56 12.74 17.49
N PRO A 404 12.36 13.14 18.49
CA PRO A 404 13.82 12.97 18.45
C PRO A 404 14.28 11.52 18.25
N ALA A 405 13.46 10.54 18.60
CA ALA A 405 13.75 9.14 18.38
C ALA A 405 13.63 8.69 16.90
N GLY A 406 13.02 9.52 16.04
CA GLY A 406 12.91 9.26 14.62
C GLY A 406 11.61 9.71 13.98
N ILE A 407 11.48 9.39 12.68
CA ILE A 407 10.32 9.65 11.83
C ILE A 407 9.76 8.31 11.38
N THR A 408 8.48 8.11 11.61
CA THR A 408 7.79 6.86 11.25
C THR A 408 6.49 7.18 10.50
N LEU A 409 6.25 6.54 9.36
CA LEU A 409 4.99 6.66 8.66
C LEU A 409 3.85 6.10 9.55
N ALA A 410 2.92 6.96 9.94
CA ALA A 410 1.74 6.59 10.71
C ALA A 410 0.59 6.09 9.82
N GLY A 411 0.60 6.48 8.55
CA GLY A 411 -0.42 6.12 7.58
C GLY A 411 -0.66 7.21 6.55
N HIS A 412 -1.85 7.22 5.98
CA HIS A 412 -2.26 8.27 5.04
C HIS A 412 -3.73 8.62 5.27
N ARG A 413 -4.13 9.82 4.83
CA ARG A 413 -5.50 10.29 4.91
C ARG A 413 -5.95 10.78 3.55
N LYS A 414 -7.00 10.18 3.02
CA LYS A 414 -7.62 10.60 1.76
C LYS A 414 -8.44 11.86 2.00
N VAL A 415 -8.40 12.74 1.02
CA VAL A 415 -9.14 13.99 1.00
C VAL A 415 -9.75 14.19 -0.38
N GLU A 416 -10.79 14.99 -0.47
CA GLU A 416 -11.25 15.53 -1.74
C GLU A 416 -10.28 16.62 -2.19
N GLN A 417 -10.02 16.67 -3.50
CA GLN A 417 -9.13 17.67 -4.07
C GLN A 417 -9.72 19.06 -3.87
N TYR A 418 -9.05 19.91 -3.09
CA TYR A 418 -9.53 21.25 -2.75
C TYR A 418 -9.60 22.19 -3.97
N CYS A 419 -8.54 22.24 -4.81
CA CYS A 419 -8.52 23.08 -6.00
C CYS A 419 -9.06 22.30 -7.21
N GLN A 420 -10.27 22.64 -7.64
CA GLN A 420 -10.87 22.16 -8.89
C GLN A 420 -11.02 23.35 -9.84
N GLY A 421 -10.31 23.32 -10.99
CA GLY A 421 -10.37 24.40 -11.98
C GLY A 421 -9.80 25.76 -11.54
N GLY A 422 -8.97 25.80 -10.49
CA GLY A 422 -8.30 27.02 -10.00
C GLY A 422 -9.00 27.73 -8.84
N TRP A 423 -10.15 27.22 -8.38
CA TRP A 423 -10.89 27.75 -7.24
C TRP A 423 -11.13 26.62 -6.23
N GLY A 424 -11.11 26.91 -4.93
CA GLY A 424 -11.45 25.98 -3.87
C GLY A 424 -12.83 26.29 -3.30
N GLU A 425 -13.57 25.26 -2.88
CA GLU A 425 -14.85 25.39 -2.19
C GLU A 425 -14.65 25.23 -0.67
N ASP A 426 -15.32 26.08 0.13
CA ASP A 426 -15.19 26.08 1.60
C ASP A 426 -15.56 24.71 2.21
N ALA A 427 -16.63 24.08 1.70
CA ALA A 427 -17.06 22.74 2.17
C ALA A 427 -15.99 21.65 1.93
N THR A 428 -15.24 21.74 0.84
CA THR A 428 -14.12 20.82 0.55
C THR A 428 -12.95 21.09 1.49
N LEU A 429 -12.70 22.36 1.85
CA LEU A 429 -11.64 22.71 2.80
C LEU A 429 -11.96 22.18 4.20
N ASP A 430 -13.20 22.27 4.65
CA ASP A 430 -13.66 21.72 5.93
C ASP A 430 -13.45 20.20 5.98
N SER A 431 -13.72 19.49 4.87
CA SER A 431 -13.45 18.06 4.74
C SER A 431 -11.95 17.76 4.88
N VAL A 432 -11.08 18.56 4.24
CA VAL A 432 -9.63 18.43 4.36
C VAL A 432 -9.16 18.67 5.80
N LEU A 433 -9.67 19.73 6.45
CA LEU A 433 -9.35 20.05 7.85
C LEU A 433 -9.78 18.90 8.79
N ALA A 434 -10.97 18.35 8.59
CA ALA A 434 -11.46 17.19 9.36
C ALA A 434 -10.54 15.96 9.16
N ALA A 435 -10.10 15.71 7.94
CA ALA A 435 -9.16 14.62 7.65
C ALA A 435 -7.78 14.86 8.30
N LEU A 436 -7.35 16.11 8.49
CA LEU A 436 -6.09 16.47 9.12
C LEU A 436 -6.19 16.64 10.66
N ALA A 437 -7.30 16.26 11.28
CA ALA A 437 -7.47 16.36 12.74
C ALA A 437 -6.30 15.67 13.50
N GLY A 438 -5.72 16.39 14.48
CA GLY A 438 -4.60 15.92 15.29
C GLY A 438 -3.22 16.00 14.62
N VAL A 439 -3.14 16.61 13.42
CA VAL A 439 -1.87 16.94 12.76
C VAL A 439 -1.37 18.28 13.27
N THR A 440 -0.08 18.38 13.57
CA THR A 440 0.56 19.62 14.03
C THR A 440 1.04 20.46 12.85
N ALA A 441 1.53 19.84 11.78
CA ALA A 441 2.02 20.54 10.61
C ALA A 441 1.66 19.86 9.29
N VAL A 442 1.58 20.67 8.23
CA VAL A 442 1.45 20.20 6.82
C VAL A 442 2.63 20.72 6.02
N LEU A 443 3.39 19.82 5.42
CA LEU A 443 4.46 20.14 4.49
C LEU A 443 4.02 19.85 3.04
N CYS A 444 4.18 20.82 2.16
CA CYS A 444 3.76 20.70 0.77
C CYS A 444 4.67 21.53 -0.16
N ALA A 445 4.61 21.28 -1.46
CA ALA A 445 5.42 22.04 -2.42
C ALA A 445 4.88 23.45 -2.66
N LYS A 446 3.58 23.65 -2.49
CA LYS A 446 2.93 24.95 -2.65
C LYS A 446 1.57 24.94 -1.94
N ILE A 447 1.19 26.08 -1.36
CA ILE A 447 -0.11 26.31 -0.74
C ILE A 447 -0.52 27.77 -0.99
N GLY A 448 -1.81 28.03 -1.17
CA GLY A 448 -2.36 29.40 -1.25
C GLY A 448 -2.61 29.98 0.14
N ASP A 449 -2.84 31.29 0.21
CA ASP A 449 -3.04 31.99 1.49
C ASP A 449 -4.33 31.53 2.19
N CYS A 450 -5.45 31.42 1.47
CA CYS A 450 -6.74 31.01 2.05
C CYS A 450 -6.66 29.66 2.81
N PRO A 451 -6.21 28.54 2.21
CA PRO A 451 -6.07 27.30 2.96
C PRO A 451 -5.00 27.36 4.06
N LYS A 452 -3.97 28.19 3.91
CA LYS A 452 -2.95 28.42 4.94
C LYS A 452 -3.55 29.07 6.18
N ASP A 453 -4.39 30.09 6.01
CA ASP A 453 -5.07 30.78 7.10
C ASP A 453 -6.07 29.87 7.80
N SER A 454 -6.80 29.04 7.06
CA SER A 454 -7.76 28.08 7.62
C SER A 454 -7.05 26.98 8.42
N LEU A 455 -5.90 26.47 7.95
CA LEU A 455 -5.06 25.54 8.70
C LEU A 455 -4.54 26.17 9.99
N ALA A 456 -4.06 27.43 9.92
CA ALA A 456 -3.59 28.19 11.08
C ALA A 456 -4.72 28.40 12.13
N ALA A 457 -5.94 28.70 11.68
CA ALA A 457 -7.11 28.81 12.54
C ALA A 457 -7.47 27.46 13.22
N ALA A 458 -7.17 26.34 12.58
CA ALA A 458 -7.32 24.99 13.15
C ALA A 458 -6.09 24.55 13.99
N GLY A 459 -5.11 25.42 14.21
CA GLY A 459 -3.88 25.11 14.97
C GLY A 459 -2.86 24.27 14.19
N ILE A 460 -2.96 24.20 12.86
CA ILE A 460 -2.06 23.42 12.01
C ILE A 460 -1.10 24.36 11.28
N VAL A 461 0.19 24.17 11.43
CA VAL A 461 1.23 24.95 10.72
C VAL A 461 1.39 24.43 9.30
N ALA A 462 1.18 25.28 8.29
CA ALA A 462 1.44 24.93 6.90
C ALA A 462 2.76 25.55 6.41
N SER A 463 3.67 24.72 5.89
CA SER A 463 4.92 25.20 5.30
C SER A 463 5.16 24.63 3.90
N HIS A 464 5.74 25.45 3.04
CA HIS A 464 6.28 25.09 1.73
C HIS A 464 7.77 25.39 1.60
N ASP A 465 8.44 25.71 2.72
CA ASP A 465 9.85 26.06 2.76
C ASP A 465 10.74 24.85 2.46
N TYR A 466 10.19 23.65 2.65
CA TYR A 466 10.87 22.37 2.41
C TYR A 466 10.38 21.72 1.09
N ALA A 467 9.87 22.52 0.17
CA ALA A 467 9.40 22.04 -1.14
C ALA A 467 10.53 21.33 -1.89
N TYR A 468 10.21 20.15 -2.44
CA TYR A 468 11.11 19.27 -3.20
C TYR A 468 12.24 18.60 -2.40
N GLU A 469 12.35 18.84 -1.10
CA GLU A 469 13.25 18.08 -0.23
C GLU A 469 12.79 16.63 -0.05
N TRP A 470 13.70 15.78 0.40
CA TRP A 470 13.32 14.46 0.90
C TRP A 470 12.38 14.60 2.09
N ILE A 471 11.39 13.72 2.18
CA ILE A 471 10.34 13.81 3.21
C ILE A 471 10.95 13.83 4.59
N GLU A 472 11.85 12.90 4.90
CA GLU A 472 12.48 12.80 6.21
C GLU A 472 13.38 14.00 6.51
N ALA A 473 14.13 14.49 5.52
CA ALA A 473 14.96 15.67 5.67
C ALA A 473 14.13 16.94 5.94
N GLY A 474 13.07 17.15 5.16
CA GLY A 474 12.17 18.28 5.34
C GLY A 474 11.43 18.24 6.68
N ILE A 475 10.94 17.06 7.09
CA ILE A 475 10.29 16.88 8.40
C ILE A 475 11.28 17.14 9.53
N ALA A 476 12.50 16.58 9.47
CA ALA A 476 13.50 16.76 10.52
C ALA A 476 13.91 18.23 10.65
N ALA A 477 14.15 18.92 9.52
CA ALA A 477 14.48 20.33 9.52
C ALA A 477 13.34 21.20 10.08
N TRP A 478 12.09 20.92 9.68
CA TRP A 478 10.94 21.61 10.22
C TRP A 478 10.78 21.36 11.73
N TYR A 479 10.91 20.11 12.19
CA TYR A 479 10.78 19.75 13.61
C TYR A 479 11.85 20.44 14.46
N ALA A 480 13.11 20.43 14.05
CA ALA A 480 14.19 21.09 14.75
C ALA A 480 14.02 22.62 14.80
N ALA A 481 13.51 23.22 13.73
CA ALA A 481 13.22 24.65 13.69
C ALA A 481 12.03 25.05 14.59
N ALA A 482 11.01 24.19 14.69
CA ALA A 482 9.87 24.39 15.57
C ALA A 482 10.20 24.16 17.07
N HIS A 483 11.23 23.39 17.36
CA HIS A 483 11.66 23.01 18.72
C HIS A 483 13.16 23.32 18.94
N PRO A 484 13.56 24.59 18.93
CA PRO A 484 14.97 24.95 19.09
C PRO A 484 15.49 24.56 20.48
N THR A 485 16.71 24.04 20.53
CA THR A 485 17.39 23.81 21.81
C THR A 485 17.61 25.14 22.51
N ALA A 486 17.16 25.27 23.76
CA ALA A 486 17.38 26.46 24.55
C ALA A 486 18.89 26.68 24.68
N VAL A 487 19.44 27.74 24.06
CA VAL A 487 20.81 28.17 24.26
C VAL A 487 20.94 28.58 25.73
N ARG A 488 21.58 27.76 26.55
CA ARG A 488 22.01 28.21 27.88
C ARG A 488 23.07 29.32 27.65
N LEU A 489 22.63 30.57 27.75
CA LEU A 489 23.54 31.67 27.94
C LEU A 489 24.21 31.41 29.27
N THR A 490 25.44 30.88 29.21
CA THR A 490 26.35 30.90 30.37
C THR A 490 26.70 32.36 30.62
N ALA A 491 26.18 32.91 31.71
CA ALA A 491 26.52 34.22 32.23
C ALA A 491 27.91 34.18 32.87
#